data_9aa6e8f10fa8b9d655b8bac4b6fc7e04
#
_entry.id   9aa6e8f10fa8b9d655b8bac4b6fc7e04
#
_cell.length_a   1.000
_cell.length_b   1.000
_cell.length_c   1.000
_cell.angle_alpha   90.00
_cell.angle_beta   90.00
_cell.angle_gamma   90.00
#
_symmetry.space_group_name_H-M   'P 1'
#
loop_
_entity.id
_entity.type
_entity.pdbx_description
1 polymer ?
#
loop_
_entity_poly.entity_id
_entity_poly.type
_entity_poly.pdbx_seq_one_letter_code
_entity_poly.pdbx_strand_id
1 'polypeptide(L)'
;ITLSNSVTYRYLRYYAPPGSQGGLAELAFYYGFTRLAGAAFGTVSTDPTHGYALALDGDANSYFVPVADGGGYVGLDIARGYVTQAVTFTPAPASSATPIAVGLASATQGASIRYTTDGSEPTQSTGTLYQTPIDVPEGRTELRVRAFSSCRFDTAVSSATYVIGGSFPPITQGLTSYHVGNSLTDTINPWLSPIADSTGLVHNYARWTIPGAPIKWIAEHQGTGFSTPDGATLFDSFVQSSFAPIDHMSLQPYGDPDFESQGAAAVTLMTKALSHSPNIQFWIYAQWPGRTEWIQGAFSQGYSGWPIPHPATSWEEGVDNHMLYHKTFKDYVDPSVPGKPILIVPGGLALKELKRQMDIGLIPGLSDFFPSMFEDEEHLRLPAQYLIGLVFYS
;
A
#
# COMPACT_ATOMS: atom_id res chain seq x y z
N ILE A 1 37.42 1.54 17.18
CA ILE A 1 36.92 0.26 16.68
C ILE A 1 36.38 0.52 15.31
N THR A 2 36.85 -0.21 14.31
CA THR A 2 36.35 -0.15 12.94
C THR A 2 35.44 -1.36 12.69
N LEU A 3 34.22 -1.13 12.24
CA LEU A 3 33.31 -2.18 11.82
C LEU A 3 33.41 -2.32 10.30
N SER A 4 33.85 -3.45 9.82
CA SER A 4 33.96 -3.77 8.39
C SER A 4 32.84 -4.72 7.98
N ASN A 5 31.63 -4.22 7.80
CA ASN A 5 30.52 -4.99 7.24
C ASN A 5 29.65 -4.10 6.34
N SER A 6 28.84 -4.71 5.50
CA SER A 6 27.91 -4.03 4.58
C SER A 6 26.52 -3.83 5.16
N VAL A 7 26.31 -4.06 6.46
CA VAL A 7 25.00 -3.95 7.11
C VAL A 7 24.77 -2.53 7.58
N THR A 8 23.58 -2.01 7.30
CA THR A 8 23.14 -0.69 7.75
C THR A 8 22.52 -0.82 9.14
N TYR A 9 22.98 0.01 10.07
CA TYR A 9 22.49 0.01 11.45
C TYR A 9 21.78 1.32 11.76
N ARG A 10 20.61 1.25 12.39
CA ARG A 10 19.88 2.40 12.94
C ARG A 10 20.42 2.78 14.32
N TYR A 11 20.72 1.78 15.15
CA TYR A 11 21.17 1.95 16.52
C TYR A 11 22.64 1.57 16.63
N LEU A 12 23.46 2.53 17.02
CA LEU A 12 24.85 2.32 17.31
C LEU A 12 25.01 2.42 18.82
N ARG A 13 25.66 1.45 19.47
CA ARG A 13 25.88 1.49 20.91
C ARG A 13 27.25 0.94 21.30
N TYR A 14 27.81 1.56 22.31
CA TYR A 14 28.91 1.00 23.09
C TYR A 14 28.31 0.28 24.30
N TYR A 15 28.73 -0.93 24.54
CA TYR A 15 28.36 -1.73 25.70
C TYR A 15 29.57 -1.86 26.63
N ALA A 16 29.41 -1.47 27.90
CA ALA A 16 30.47 -1.60 28.86
C ALA A 16 30.84 -3.08 29.11
N PRO A 17 32.13 -3.46 29.14
CA PRO A 17 32.49 -4.85 29.40
C PRO A 17 32.01 -5.31 30.78
N PRO A 18 31.61 -6.61 30.92
CA PRO A 18 31.24 -7.16 32.22
C PRO A 18 32.31 -6.92 33.28
N GLY A 19 31.88 -6.49 34.46
CA GLY A 19 32.80 -6.19 35.56
C GLY A 19 33.52 -4.84 35.47
N SER A 20 33.26 -4.02 34.46
CA SER A 20 33.73 -2.64 34.40
C SER A 20 32.74 -1.70 35.08
N GLN A 21 33.23 -0.59 35.64
CA GLN A 21 32.35 0.49 36.13
C GLN A 21 31.71 1.29 35.00
N GLY A 22 32.13 1.06 33.75
CA GLY A 22 31.52 1.57 32.51
C GLY A 22 31.47 3.08 32.33
N GLY A 23 32.20 3.85 33.17
CA GLY A 23 32.30 5.30 33.02
C GLY A 23 32.86 5.68 31.65
N LEU A 24 32.24 6.63 30.98
CA LEU A 24 32.62 7.04 29.63
C LEU A 24 32.51 8.56 29.50
N ALA A 25 33.67 9.22 29.26
CA ALA A 25 33.73 10.67 29.15
C ALA A 25 33.17 11.11 27.76
N GLU A 26 33.65 10.49 26.68
CA GLU A 26 33.19 10.87 25.35
C GLU A 26 33.14 9.65 24.40
N LEU A 27 32.09 9.57 23.60
CA LEU A 27 31.91 8.59 22.57
C LEU A 27 31.44 9.28 21.26
N ALA A 28 32.08 8.95 20.18
CA ALA A 28 31.66 9.42 18.89
C ALA A 28 31.56 8.25 17.87
N PHE A 29 30.55 8.24 17.08
CA PHE A 29 30.38 7.30 15.98
C PHE A 29 30.66 8.01 14.65
N TYR A 30 31.34 7.33 13.74
CA TYR A 30 31.73 7.88 12.45
C TYR A 30 31.35 6.92 11.33
N TYR A 31 30.98 7.51 10.18
CA TYR A 31 30.98 6.82 8.90
C TYR A 31 32.01 7.46 7.99
N GLY A 32 33.08 6.73 7.71
CA GLY A 32 34.28 7.32 7.11
C GLY A 32 34.84 8.43 8.02
N PHE A 33 34.93 9.66 7.54
CA PHE A 33 35.40 10.84 8.28
C PHE A 33 34.24 11.69 8.85
N THR A 34 33.00 11.31 8.62
CA THR A 34 31.82 12.08 9.07
C THR A 34 31.36 11.59 10.43
N ARG A 35 31.36 12.49 11.44
CA ARG A 35 30.74 12.20 12.74
C ARG A 35 29.23 12.05 12.55
N LEU A 36 28.68 10.93 13.05
CA LEU A 36 27.26 10.69 13.02
C LEU A 36 26.56 11.44 14.15
N ALA A 37 25.37 11.95 13.89
CA ALA A 37 24.49 12.61 14.84
C ALA A 37 23.16 11.85 14.94
N GLY A 38 22.48 11.95 16.08
CA GLY A 38 21.20 11.27 16.32
C GLY A 38 20.70 11.53 17.72
N ALA A 39 19.63 10.81 18.10
CA ALA A 39 19.13 10.88 19.47
C ALA A 39 19.97 9.97 20.40
N ALA A 40 20.50 10.54 21.47
CA ALA A 40 21.19 9.77 22.48
C ALA A 40 20.22 8.80 23.20
N PHE A 41 20.64 7.59 23.46
CA PHE A 41 19.94 6.62 24.30
C PHE A 41 20.92 5.80 25.11
N GLY A 42 20.48 5.26 26.25
CA GLY A 42 21.39 4.48 27.09
C GLY A 42 20.75 4.00 28.37
N THR A 43 21.54 3.29 29.16
CA THR A 43 21.15 2.89 30.51
C THR A 43 21.00 4.13 31.40
N VAL A 44 19.89 4.19 32.14
CA VAL A 44 19.66 5.30 33.07
C VAL A 44 20.69 5.26 34.16
N SER A 45 21.38 6.41 34.42
CA SER A 45 22.26 6.56 35.53
C SER A 45 21.49 6.70 36.85
N THR A 46 22.05 6.19 37.94
CA THR A 46 21.53 6.46 39.31
C THR A 46 21.84 7.88 39.75
N ASP A 47 22.84 8.52 39.15
CA ASP A 47 23.18 9.90 39.36
C ASP A 47 22.67 10.75 38.18
N PRO A 48 21.64 11.60 38.40
CA PRO A 48 21.10 12.43 37.34
C PRO A 48 22.07 13.42 36.72
N THR A 49 23.19 13.70 37.40
CA THR A 49 24.24 14.59 36.91
C THR A 49 25.25 13.89 35.98
N HIS A 50 25.15 12.56 35.84
CA HIS A 50 26.03 11.74 35.01
C HIS A 50 25.25 10.83 34.04
N GLY A 51 24.20 11.39 33.42
CA GLY A 51 23.36 10.69 32.46
C GLY A 51 24.09 10.31 31.16
N TYR A 52 23.57 9.30 30.45
CA TYR A 52 24.20 8.77 29.23
C TYR A 52 24.42 9.81 28.11
N ALA A 53 23.62 10.89 28.08
CA ALA A 53 23.76 11.93 27.07
C ALA A 53 25.12 12.68 27.17
N LEU A 54 25.71 12.73 28.37
CA LEU A 54 26.99 13.38 28.58
C LEU A 54 28.17 12.68 27.89
N ALA A 55 28.02 11.39 27.56
CA ALA A 55 29.03 10.68 26.78
C ALA A 55 28.99 11.01 25.28
N LEU A 56 28.03 11.83 24.82
CA LEU A 56 27.81 12.15 23.40
C LEU A 56 27.73 13.66 23.15
N ASP A 57 27.96 14.50 24.18
CA ASP A 57 27.79 15.96 24.15
C ASP A 57 28.98 16.72 23.53
N GLY A 58 30.10 16.05 23.37
CA GLY A 58 31.32 16.62 22.80
C GLY A 58 32.23 17.29 23.84
N ASP A 59 31.90 17.21 25.13
CA ASP A 59 32.72 17.73 26.23
C ASP A 59 33.44 16.59 26.96
N ALA A 60 34.74 16.49 26.80
CA ALA A 60 35.57 15.50 27.46
C ALA A 60 35.64 15.64 28.99
N ASN A 61 35.15 16.75 29.56
CA ASN A 61 35.10 16.98 31.00
C ASN A 61 33.79 16.49 31.64
N SER A 62 32.76 16.25 30.84
CA SER A 62 31.55 15.57 31.25
C SER A 62 31.69 14.04 31.08
N TYR A 63 30.94 13.25 31.86
CA TYR A 63 31.03 11.81 31.73
C TYR A 63 29.73 11.11 32.16
N PHE A 64 29.50 9.97 31.56
CA PHE A 64 28.43 9.06 31.92
C PHE A 64 28.90 8.05 32.94
N VAL A 65 28.09 7.78 33.96
CA VAL A 65 28.25 6.69 34.91
C VAL A 65 27.04 5.78 34.88
N PRO A 66 27.18 4.54 34.41
CA PRO A 66 26.08 3.58 34.47
C PRO A 66 25.80 3.14 35.92
N VAL A 67 24.68 2.46 36.11
CA VAL A 67 24.30 1.83 37.39
C VAL A 67 25.40 0.83 37.79
N ALA A 68 25.76 0.79 39.06
CA ALA A 68 26.75 -0.14 39.61
C ALA A 68 26.41 -1.59 39.24
N ASP A 69 27.44 -2.39 38.99
CA ASP A 69 27.45 -3.83 38.72
C ASP A 69 27.45 -4.29 37.23
N GLY A 70 27.92 -3.46 36.34
CA GLY A 70 28.36 -3.91 35.02
C GLY A 70 27.26 -4.17 34.03
N GLY A 71 27.31 -3.52 32.89
CA GLY A 71 26.42 -3.75 31.77
C GLY A 71 25.68 -2.50 31.26
N GLY A 72 26.15 -1.32 31.65
CA GLY A 72 25.63 -0.08 31.06
C GLY A 72 26.02 0.07 29.60
N TYR A 73 25.15 0.71 28.84
CA TYR A 73 25.43 1.06 27.45
C TYR A 73 25.02 2.50 27.17
N VAL A 74 25.68 3.11 26.19
CA VAL A 74 25.32 4.38 25.60
C VAL A 74 25.37 4.27 24.10
N GLY A 75 24.47 4.93 23.42
CA GLY A 75 24.34 4.80 21.99
C GLY A 75 23.65 5.98 21.32
N LEU A 76 23.59 5.89 20.02
CA LEU A 76 23.03 6.90 19.13
C LEU A 76 21.98 6.26 18.22
N ASP A 77 20.73 6.74 18.28
CA ASP A 77 19.72 6.47 17.27
C ASP A 77 19.89 7.45 16.13
N ILE A 78 20.46 6.97 15.03
CA ILE A 78 20.79 7.81 13.87
C ILE A 78 19.64 7.95 12.88
N ALA A 79 18.47 7.31 13.13
CA ALA A 79 17.36 7.29 12.17
C ALA A 79 16.77 8.67 11.84
N ARG A 80 16.76 9.59 12.81
CA ARG A 80 16.16 10.93 12.58
C ARG A 80 17.03 11.92 11.81
N GLY A 81 18.34 11.74 11.75
CA GLY A 81 19.27 12.67 11.07
C GLY A 81 19.84 12.16 9.74
N TYR A 82 19.70 10.86 9.46
CA TYR A 82 20.39 10.19 8.37
C TYR A 82 19.46 9.41 7.43
N VAL A 83 18.18 9.76 7.38
CA VAL A 83 17.28 9.26 6.34
C VAL A 83 17.44 10.15 5.10
N THR A 84 17.56 9.53 3.94
CA THR A 84 17.47 10.23 2.66
C THR A 84 16.09 10.88 2.56
N GLN A 85 16.04 12.17 2.22
CA GLN A 85 14.77 12.89 2.15
C GLN A 85 13.92 12.37 0.98
N ALA A 86 12.61 12.35 1.20
CA ALA A 86 11.65 11.90 0.20
C ALA A 86 11.81 12.63 -1.14
N VAL A 87 11.45 11.94 -2.21
CA VAL A 87 11.49 12.52 -3.55
C VAL A 87 10.26 13.39 -3.76
N THR A 88 10.47 14.59 -4.29
CA THR A 88 9.41 15.50 -4.75
C THR A 88 9.24 15.39 -6.26
N PHE A 89 8.00 15.57 -6.71
CA PHE A 89 7.62 15.51 -8.11
C PHE A 89 7.25 16.92 -8.61
N THR A 90 7.72 17.28 -9.77
CA THR A 90 7.39 18.57 -10.41
C THR A 90 7.09 18.37 -11.89
N PRO A 91 5.84 18.59 -12.34
CA PRO A 91 4.68 18.99 -11.52
C PRO A 91 4.26 17.89 -10.54
N ALA A 92 3.48 18.26 -9.53
CA ALA A 92 2.82 17.28 -8.64
C ALA A 92 1.92 16.34 -9.46
N PRO A 93 1.54 15.15 -8.92
CA PRO A 93 0.61 14.25 -9.59
C PRO A 93 -0.62 14.99 -10.11
N ALA A 94 -0.91 14.85 -11.39
CA ALA A 94 -1.98 15.57 -12.05
C ALA A 94 -2.41 14.89 -13.35
N SER A 95 -3.56 15.31 -13.91
CA SER A 95 -3.92 15.04 -15.29
C SER A 95 -3.54 16.22 -16.18
N SER A 96 -3.15 15.94 -17.43
CA SER A 96 -2.80 16.94 -18.43
C SER A 96 -3.33 16.53 -19.81
N ALA A 97 -3.83 17.49 -20.58
CA ALA A 97 -4.27 17.25 -21.94
C ALA A 97 -3.11 16.98 -22.93
N THR A 98 -1.91 17.38 -22.56
CA THR A 98 -0.70 17.22 -23.37
C THR A 98 0.39 16.50 -22.58
N PRO A 99 1.31 15.76 -23.25
CA PRO A 99 2.45 15.15 -22.60
C PRO A 99 3.20 16.14 -21.72
N ILE A 100 3.67 15.67 -20.58
CA ILE A 100 4.42 16.49 -19.60
C ILE A 100 5.74 15.81 -19.27
N ALA A 101 6.72 16.61 -18.89
CA ALA A 101 7.99 16.14 -18.36
C ALA A 101 7.97 16.29 -16.83
N VAL A 102 8.22 15.20 -16.12
CA VAL A 102 8.21 15.16 -14.65
C VAL A 102 9.62 15.21 -14.11
N GLY A 103 9.92 16.28 -13.39
CA GLY A 103 11.16 16.45 -12.63
C GLY A 103 11.07 15.75 -11.27
N LEU A 104 12.16 15.09 -10.87
CA LEU A 104 12.32 14.46 -9.54
C LEU A 104 13.44 15.16 -8.78
N ALA A 105 13.23 15.43 -7.50
CA ALA A 105 14.25 15.99 -6.63
C ALA A 105 14.19 15.42 -5.23
N SER A 106 15.33 15.33 -4.55
CA SER A 106 15.43 15.07 -3.11
C SER A 106 16.24 16.18 -2.46
N ALA A 107 15.83 16.62 -1.28
CA ALA A 107 16.58 17.59 -0.50
C ALA A 107 17.90 17.02 0.06
N THR A 108 18.13 15.71 -0.04
CA THR A 108 19.42 15.11 0.32
C THR A 108 20.44 15.37 -0.78
N GLN A 109 21.42 16.20 -0.48
CA GLN A 109 22.50 16.49 -1.41
C GLN A 109 23.25 15.21 -1.81
N GLY A 110 23.46 15.02 -3.12
CA GLY A 110 24.17 13.85 -3.67
C GLY A 110 23.37 12.54 -3.63
N ALA A 111 22.09 12.57 -3.29
CA ALA A 111 21.25 11.39 -3.41
C ALA A 111 21.04 11.02 -4.88
N SER A 112 21.15 9.73 -5.18
CA SER A 112 20.72 9.16 -6.46
C SER A 112 19.24 8.81 -6.38
N ILE A 113 18.48 9.11 -7.43
CA ILE A 113 17.06 8.77 -7.52
C ILE A 113 16.90 7.71 -8.59
N ARG A 114 16.16 6.65 -8.27
CA ARG A 114 15.72 5.65 -9.25
C ARG A 114 14.21 5.61 -9.33
N TYR A 115 13.71 5.28 -10.50
CA TYR A 115 12.27 5.18 -10.75
C TYR A 115 11.91 3.96 -11.60
N THR A 116 10.65 3.54 -11.51
CA THR A 116 10.02 2.52 -12.35
C THR A 116 8.66 3.04 -12.83
N THR A 117 8.18 2.49 -13.94
CA THR A 117 6.86 2.78 -14.55
C THR A 117 6.02 1.52 -14.71
N ASP A 118 6.55 0.38 -14.35
CA ASP A 118 5.95 -0.95 -14.47
C ASP A 118 5.33 -1.48 -13.16
N GLY A 119 5.26 -0.63 -12.12
CA GLY A 119 4.76 -0.99 -10.80
C GLY A 119 5.76 -1.72 -9.91
N SER A 120 6.97 -2.05 -10.41
CA SER A 120 8.02 -2.63 -9.57
C SER A 120 8.61 -1.60 -8.60
N GLU A 121 9.19 -2.07 -7.48
CA GLU A 121 9.89 -1.18 -6.55
C GLU A 121 11.30 -0.85 -7.03
N PRO A 122 11.68 0.43 -7.12
CA PRO A 122 13.07 0.79 -7.39
C PRO A 122 13.96 0.45 -6.19
N THR A 123 15.09 -0.21 -6.47
CA THR A 123 16.14 -0.53 -5.52
C THR A 123 17.47 0.15 -5.91
N GLN A 124 18.53 -0.04 -5.15
CA GLN A 124 19.85 0.47 -5.52
C GLN A 124 20.37 -0.10 -6.84
N SER A 125 19.90 -1.27 -7.25
CA SER A 125 20.31 -1.97 -8.48
C SER A 125 19.23 -2.08 -9.54
N THR A 126 17.96 -1.86 -9.21
CA THR A 126 16.82 -1.98 -10.13
C THR A 126 16.12 -0.63 -10.33
N GLY A 127 15.42 -0.50 -11.45
CA GLY A 127 14.81 0.75 -11.88
C GLY A 127 15.78 1.65 -12.65
N THR A 128 15.23 2.63 -13.36
CA THR A 128 15.99 3.60 -14.16
C THR A 128 16.61 4.67 -13.26
N LEU A 129 17.90 4.96 -13.43
CA LEU A 129 18.54 6.07 -12.74
C LEU A 129 18.01 7.40 -13.31
N TYR A 130 17.48 8.26 -12.45
CA TYR A 130 16.99 9.57 -12.85
C TYR A 130 18.15 10.52 -13.17
N GLN A 131 18.17 11.07 -14.36
CA GLN A 131 19.17 12.02 -14.84
C GLN A 131 18.54 13.27 -15.47
N THR A 132 17.40 13.10 -16.12
CA THR A 132 16.65 14.16 -16.81
C THR A 132 15.17 14.01 -16.49
N PRO A 133 14.36 15.07 -16.65
CA PRO A 133 12.91 14.96 -16.52
C PRO A 133 12.35 13.80 -17.34
N ILE A 134 11.37 13.11 -16.78
CA ILE A 134 10.76 11.90 -17.35
C ILE A 134 9.60 12.34 -18.23
N ASP A 135 9.68 12.05 -19.51
CA ASP A 135 8.55 12.25 -20.43
C ASP A 135 7.46 11.22 -20.10
N VAL A 136 6.30 11.72 -19.67
CA VAL A 136 5.13 10.89 -19.38
C VAL A 136 4.29 10.80 -20.65
N PRO A 137 4.15 9.58 -21.24
CA PRO A 137 3.39 9.38 -22.46
C PRO A 137 1.87 9.53 -22.24
N GLU A 138 1.11 9.57 -23.32
CA GLU A 138 -0.35 9.49 -23.28
C GLU A 138 -0.81 8.22 -22.54
N GLY A 139 -1.91 8.35 -21.80
CA GLY A 139 -2.46 7.32 -20.96
C GLY A 139 -2.17 7.53 -19.47
N ARG A 140 -2.36 6.49 -18.68
CA ARG A 140 -2.07 6.49 -17.23
C ARG A 140 -0.66 5.95 -16.99
N THR A 141 0.18 6.75 -16.33
CA THR A 141 1.51 6.34 -15.89
C THR A 141 1.62 6.50 -14.38
N GLU A 142 2.00 5.43 -13.69
CA GLU A 142 2.41 5.47 -12.29
C GLU A 142 3.95 5.49 -12.24
N LEU A 143 4.50 6.54 -11.65
CA LEU A 143 5.93 6.63 -11.34
C LEU A 143 6.13 6.17 -9.89
N ARG A 144 6.91 5.11 -9.68
CA ARG A 144 7.40 4.71 -8.36
C ARG A 144 8.86 5.13 -8.25
N VAL A 145 9.19 5.86 -7.20
CA VAL A 145 10.50 6.49 -7.07
C VAL A 145 11.09 6.25 -5.69
N ARG A 146 12.41 6.14 -5.63
CA ARG A 146 13.15 6.00 -4.38
C ARG A 146 14.48 6.71 -4.47
N ALA A 147 14.86 7.42 -3.41
CA ALA A 147 16.15 8.09 -3.31
C ALA A 147 17.11 7.30 -2.43
N PHE A 148 18.36 7.25 -2.84
CA PHE A 148 19.45 6.49 -2.20
C PHE A 148 20.62 7.40 -1.92
N SER A 149 21.27 7.22 -0.78
CA SER A 149 22.49 7.92 -0.41
C SER A 149 23.43 6.97 0.32
N SER A 150 24.70 6.97 -0.02
CA SER A 150 25.71 6.05 0.53
C SER A 150 25.89 6.14 2.06
N CYS A 151 25.44 7.23 2.67
CA CYS A 151 25.63 7.49 4.11
C CYS A 151 24.29 7.64 4.85
N ARG A 152 23.17 7.26 4.25
CA ARG A 152 21.84 7.44 4.83
C ARG A 152 20.97 6.22 4.58
N PHE A 153 19.94 6.05 5.40
CA PHE A 153 18.89 5.09 5.10
C PHE A 153 18.13 5.54 3.85
N ASP A 154 17.78 4.58 3.02
CA ASP A 154 17.00 4.84 1.83
C ASP A 154 15.61 5.41 2.18
N THR A 155 15.01 6.19 1.28
CA THR A 155 13.62 6.62 1.48
C THR A 155 12.67 5.43 1.38
N ALA A 156 11.47 5.59 1.92
CA ALA A 156 10.35 4.79 1.44
C ALA A 156 10.11 5.06 -0.05
N VAL A 157 9.50 4.11 -0.74
CA VAL A 157 9.06 4.32 -2.13
C VAL A 157 7.96 5.38 -2.12
N SER A 158 8.10 6.40 -2.93
CA SER A 158 7.06 7.39 -3.23
C SER A 158 6.45 7.08 -4.58
N SER A 159 5.15 7.23 -4.74
CA SER A 159 4.48 7.04 -6.03
C SER A 159 3.71 8.29 -6.45
N ALA A 160 3.62 8.49 -7.76
CA ALA A 160 2.85 9.55 -8.38
C ALA A 160 2.16 9.03 -9.64
N THR A 161 0.87 9.27 -9.76
CA THR A 161 0.11 8.91 -10.96
C THR A 161 -0.12 10.14 -11.81
N TYR A 162 0.17 10.01 -13.10
CA TYR A 162 -0.12 11.00 -14.13
C TYR A 162 -1.06 10.41 -15.16
N VAL A 163 -2.01 11.21 -15.63
CA VAL A 163 -2.96 10.84 -16.68
C VAL A 163 -2.83 11.86 -17.81
N ILE A 164 -2.31 11.44 -18.95
CA ILE A 164 -1.98 12.32 -20.06
C ILE A 164 -2.82 11.98 -21.29
N GLY A 165 -3.23 13.01 -22.03
CA GLY A 165 -3.91 12.84 -23.31
C GLY A 165 -5.36 12.42 -23.23
N GLY A 166 -5.87 12.22 -22.04
CA GLY A 166 -7.29 12.14 -21.81
C GLY A 166 -7.81 13.56 -21.54
N SER A 167 -8.34 14.24 -22.50
CA SER A 167 -9.55 14.99 -22.22
C SER A 167 -10.56 13.92 -21.84
N PHE A 168 -10.54 13.49 -20.59
CA PHE A 168 -11.76 12.94 -20.01
C PHE A 168 -12.70 14.15 -20.02
N PRO A 169 -13.71 14.19 -20.90
CA PRO A 169 -14.72 15.19 -20.74
C PRO A 169 -15.14 15.09 -19.29
N PRO A 170 -15.37 16.22 -18.60
CA PRO A 170 -15.88 16.15 -17.24
C PRO A 170 -16.99 15.11 -17.27
N ILE A 171 -16.94 14.13 -16.36
CA ILE A 171 -17.95 13.10 -16.27
C ILE A 171 -19.26 13.87 -16.08
N THR A 172 -19.99 14.05 -17.18
CA THR A 172 -21.23 14.84 -17.22
C THR A 172 -22.44 13.94 -17.07
N GLN A 173 -22.21 12.63 -17.04
CA GLN A 173 -23.23 11.60 -16.85
C GLN A 173 -22.80 10.68 -15.72
N GLY A 174 -23.75 10.30 -14.90
CA GLY A 174 -23.51 9.27 -13.90
C GLY A 174 -23.16 7.94 -14.55
N LEU A 175 -22.40 7.13 -13.83
CA LEU A 175 -21.99 5.81 -14.26
C LEU A 175 -22.98 4.75 -13.78
N THR A 176 -23.11 3.69 -14.55
CA THR A 176 -23.81 2.48 -14.13
C THR A 176 -22.79 1.40 -13.82
N SER A 177 -22.77 0.93 -12.58
CA SER A 177 -21.82 -0.10 -12.14
C SER A 177 -22.49 -1.33 -11.53
N TYR A 178 -21.84 -2.47 -11.68
CA TYR A 178 -22.28 -3.74 -11.10
C TYR A 178 -21.12 -4.42 -10.34
N HIS A 179 -21.39 -4.83 -9.11
CA HIS A 179 -20.35 -5.36 -8.22
C HIS A 179 -20.69 -6.78 -7.77
N VAL A 180 -19.78 -7.72 -7.99
CA VAL A 180 -19.92 -9.14 -7.62
C VAL A 180 -18.84 -9.51 -6.60
N GLY A 181 -19.23 -10.09 -5.49
CA GLY A 181 -18.29 -10.53 -4.46
C GLY A 181 -18.95 -11.00 -3.18
N ASN A 182 -18.21 -10.91 -2.09
CA ASN A 182 -18.69 -11.27 -0.75
C ASN A 182 -18.97 -10.02 0.11
N SER A 183 -18.98 -10.20 1.45
CA SER A 183 -19.24 -9.11 2.40
C SER A 183 -18.24 -7.94 2.30
N LEU A 184 -17.02 -8.17 1.83
CA LEU A 184 -16.05 -7.10 1.64
C LEU A 184 -16.39 -6.20 0.43
N THR A 185 -17.13 -6.72 -0.56
CA THR A 185 -17.71 -5.89 -1.63
C THR A 185 -18.80 -4.98 -1.09
N ASP A 186 -19.52 -5.38 -0.03
CA ASP A 186 -20.54 -4.55 0.60
C ASP A 186 -19.98 -3.30 1.29
N THR A 187 -18.67 -3.26 1.52
CA THR A 187 -17.94 -2.10 2.07
C THR A 187 -18.20 -0.82 1.28
N ILE A 188 -18.37 -0.92 -0.04
CA ILE A 188 -18.58 0.25 -0.92
C ILE A 188 -20.05 0.71 -0.97
N ASN A 189 -20.97 -0.16 -0.59
CA ASN A 189 -22.41 0.04 -0.74
C ASN A 189 -22.94 1.37 -0.14
N PRO A 190 -22.55 1.79 1.08
CA PRO A 190 -23.07 3.03 1.65
C PRO A 190 -22.46 4.30 1.04
N TRP A 191 -21.43 4.19 0.22
CA TRP A 191 -20.60 5.33 -0.17
C TRP A 191 -20.65 5.71 -1.64
N LEU A 192 -20.94 4.78 -2.58
CA LEU A 192 -20.90 5.09 -4.01
C LEU A 192 -21.87 6.22 -4.40
N SER A 193 -23.15 6.15 -3.99
CA SER A 193 -24.10 7.22 -4.27
C SER A 193 -23.76 8.54 -3.57
N PRO A 194 -23.47 8.59 -2.25
CA PRO A 194 -23.09 9.84 -1.61
C PRO A 194 -21.82 10.50 -2.20
N ILE A 195 -20.83 9.72 -2.63
CA ILE A 195 -19.64 10.26 -3.29
C ILE A 195 -20.03 10.86 -4.65
N ALA A 196 -20.81 10.15 -5.47
CA ALA A 196 -21.30 10.65 -6.74
C ALA A 196 -22.14 11.92 -6.57
N ASP A 197 -23.08 11.92 -5.64
CA ASP A 197 -23.95 13.07 -5.35
C ASP A 197 -23.14 14.31 -4.96
N SER A 198 -22.03 14.12 -4.22
CA SER A 198 -21.15 15.21 -3.85
C SER A 198 -20.48 15.91 -5.05
N THR A 199 -20.40 15.23 -6.19
CA THR A 199 -19.89 15.76 -7.46
C THR A 199 -20.98 16.23 -8.40
N GLY A 200 -22.27 16.12 -8.01
CA GLY A 200 -23.43 16.44 -8.83
C GLY A 200 -23.74 15.40 -9.91
N LEU A 201 -23.21 14.18 -9.76
CA LEU A 201 -23.42 13.08 -10.69
C LEU A 201 -24.38 12.06 -10.11
N VAL A 202 -25.16 11.40 -10.98
CA VAL A 202 -26.01 10.26 -10.61
C VAL A 202 -25.23 8.98 -10.90
N HIS A 203 -24.91 8.22 -9.85
CA HIS A 203 -24.29 6.90 -10.00
C HIS A 203 -25.33 5.82 -9.73
N ASN A 204 -25.71 5.10 -10.76
CA ASN A 204 -26.55 3.92 -10.64
C ASN A 204 -25.64 2.71 -10.37
N TYR A 205 -25.88 2.00 -9.27
CA TYR A 205 -25.13 0.79 -9.01
C TYR A 205 -26.03 -0.34 -8.56
N ALA A 206 -25.61 -1.55 -8.88
CA ALA A 206 -26.18 -2.77 -8.34
C ALA A 206 -25.06 -3.72 -7.91
N ARG A 207 -25.41 -4.68 -7.08
CA ARG A 207 -24.47 -5.65 -6.55
C ARG A 207 -25.08 -7.03 -6.45
N TRP A 208 -24.21 -8.01 -6.49
CA TRP A 208 -24.55 -9.39 -6.16
C TRP A 208 -23.50 -9.93 -5.22
N THR A 209 -23.83 -9.96 -3.94
CA THR A 209 -22.90 -10.31 -2.87
C THR A 209 -23.46 -11.45 -2.04
N ILE A 210 -22.60 -12.40 -1.73
CA ILE A 210 -22.92 -13.54 -0.86
C ILE A 210 -21.81 -13.62 0.20
N PRO A 211 -22.12 -13.43 1.49
CA PRO A 211 -21.12 -13.42 2.55
C PRO A 211 -20.20 -14.66 2.52
N GLY A 212 -18.88 -14.43 2.54
CA GLY A 212 -17.86 -15.48 2.54
C GLY A 212 -17.79 -16.34 1.27
N ALA A 213 -18.53 -16.03 0.22
CA ALA A 213 -18.58 -16.86 -0.97
C ALA A 213 -17.50 -16.50 -2.00
N PRO A 214 -16.80 -17.50 -2.60
CA PRO A 214 -15.96 -17.30 -3.76
C PRO A 214 -16.80 -17.08 -5.04
N ILE A 215 -16.21 -16.46 -6.07
CA ILE A 215 -16.91 -16.15 -7.34
C ILE A 215 -17.56 -17.37 -7.97
N LYS A 216 -16.89 -18.51 -7.94
CA LYS A 216 -17.46 -19.77 -8.46
C LYS A 216 -18.80 -20.08 -7.80
N TRP A 217 -18.81 -20.07 -6.47
CA TRP A 217 -20.03 -20.39 -5.71
C TRP A 217 -21.14 -19.38 -5.99
N ILE A 218 -20.81 -18.08 -6.08
CA ILE A 218 -21.75 -17.02 -6.44
C ILE A 218 -22.35 -17.32 -7.82
N ALA A 219 -21.52 -17.59 -8.82
CA ALA A 219 -21.98 -17.85 -10.18
C ALA A 219 -22.91 -19.08 -10.32
N GLU A 220 -22.71 -20.09 -9.46
CA GLU A 220 -23.53 -21.30 -9.42
C GLU A 220 -24.87 -21.11 -8.67
N HIS A 221 -25.00 -20.04 -7.88
CA HIS A 221 -26.15 -19.80 -7.00
C HIS A 221 -26.91 -18.51 -7.35
N GLN A 222 -27.21 -18.32 -8.61
CA GLN A 222 -28.02 -17.18 -9.07
C GLN A 222 -29.37 -17.12 -8.33
N GLY A 223 -29.79 -15.91 -7.97
CA GLY A 223 -31.00 -15.66 -7.20
C GLY A 223 -30.86 -15.80 -5.69
N THR A 224 -29.66 -16.05 -5.19
CA THR A 224 -29.33 -16.02 -3.75
C THR A 224 -28.39 -14.84 -3.43
N GLY A 225 -28.34 -14.43 -2.16
CA GLY A 225 -27.51 -13.32 -1.71
C GLY A 225 -28.19 -11.96 -1.80
N PHE A 226 -27.38 -10.91 -1.69
CA PHE A 226 -27.85 -9.53 -1.72
C PHE A 226 -27.67 -8.93 -3.11
N SER A 227 -28.71 -8.38 -3.67
CA SER A 227 -28.65 -7.59 -4.88
C SER A 227 -29.46 -6.31 -4.72
N THR A 228 -29.00 -5.23 -5.31
CA THR A 228 -29.69 -3.94 -5.33
C THR A 228 -29.95 -3.54 -6.79
N PRO A 229 -30.99 -2.71 -7.05
CA PRO A 229 -31.91 -2.10 -6.07
C PRO A 229 -32.99 -3.03 -5.50
N ASP A 230 -33.32 -4.18 -6.10
CA ASP A 230 -34.59 -4.87 -5.85
C ASP A 230 -34.47 -6.28 -5.23
N GLY A 231 -33.35 -6.63 -4.59
CA GLY A 231 -33.21 -7.99 -4.03
C GLY A 231 -32.84 -9.02 -5.09
N ALA A 232 -33.16 -10.28 -4.89
CA ALA A 232 -32.67 -11.46 -5.62
C ALA A 232 -32.95 -11.51 -7.11
N THR A 233 -32.53 -10.51 -7.90
CA THR A 233 -32.60 -10.58 -9.37
C THR A 233 -31.51 -11.51 -9.89
N LEU A 234 -31.87 -12.46 -10.72
CA LEU A 234 -30.91 -13.33 -11.39
C LEU A 234 -29.92 -12.49 -12.21
N PHE A 235 -28.66 -12.78 -12.13
CA PHE A 235 -27.62 -12.05 -12.87
C PHE A 235 -27.92 -12.02 -14.37
N ASP A 236 -28.33 -13.15 -14.94
CA ASP A 236 -28.67 -13.27 -16.35
C ASP A 236 -29.83 -12.37 -16.78
N SER A 237 -30.84 -12.20 -15.92
CA SER A 237 -31.93 -11.26 -16.16
C SER A 237 -31.54 -9.83 -15.95
N PHE A 238 -30.67 -9.60 -14.99
CA PHE A 238 -30.21 -8.27 -14.62
C PHE A 238 -29.38 -7.61 -15.72
N VAL A 239 -28.39 -8.31 -16.28
CA VAL A 239 -27.56 -7.77 -17.38
C VAL A 239 -28.31 -7.51 -18.65
N GLN A 240 -29.53 -8.10 -18.79
CA GLN A 240 -30.46 -7.89 -19.92
C GLN A 240 -31.53 -6.84 -19.62
N SER A 241 -31.62 -6.35 -18.39
CA SER A 241 -32.65 -5.42 -17.95
C SER A 241 -32.41 -3.99 -18.44
N SER A 242 -33.34 -3.09 -18.09
CA SER A 242 -33.22 -1.65 -18.32
C SER A 242 -32.04 -0.99 -17.54
N PHE A 243 -31.36 -1.73 -16.65
CA PHE A 243 -30.13 -1.29 -15.99
C PHE A 243 -28.95 -1.32 -16.96
N ALA A 244 -28.96 -2.14 -17.99
CA ALA A 244 -27.94 -2.11 -19.04
C ALA A 244 -28.13 -0.89 -19.97
N PRO A 245 -27.06 -0.34 -20.56
CA PRO A 245 -25.70 -0.86 -20.50
C PRO A 245 -24.99 -0.54 -19.17
N ILE A 246 -24.15 -1.48 -18.73
CA ILE A 246 -23.30 -1.32 -17.57
C ILE A 246 -21.96 -0.73 -18.02
N ASP A 247 -21.52 0.36 -17.38
CA ASP A 247 -20.26 1.02 -17.71
C ASP A 247 -19.07 0.32 -17.03
N HIS A 248 -19.25 -0.11 -15.79
CA HIS A 248 -18.20 -0.74 -14.97
C HIS A 248 -18.73 -1.97 -14.25
N MET A 249 -17.93 -3.05 -14.24
CA MET A 249 -18.22 -4.23 -13.44
C MET A 249 -16.97 -4.66 -12.67
N SER A 250 -17.11 -4.83 -11.36
CA SER A 250 -16.05 -5.38 -10.53
C SER A 250 -16.38 -6.78 -10.03
N LEU A 251 -15.35 -7.62 -9.95
CA LEU A 251 -15.40 -8.93 -9.31
C LEU A 251 -14.37 -8.97 -8.21
N GLN A 252 -14.77 -9.49 -7.05
CA GLN A 252 -13.90 -9.71 -5.91
C GLN A 252 -13.61 -11.21 -5.77
N PRO A 253 -12.49 -11.72 -6.28
CA PRO A 253 -12.09 -13.09 -6.02
C PRO A 253 -11.74 -13.24 -4.53
N TYR A 254 -12.28 -14.30 -3.95
CA TYR A 254 -11.95 -14.70 -2.58
C TYR A 254 -10.94 -15.84 -2.62
N GLY A 255 -10.00 -15.83 -1.70
CA GLY A 255 -8.89 -16.78 -1.64
C GLY A 255 -9.32 -18.24 -1.49
N ASP A 256 -9.78 -18.83 -2.57
CA ASP A 256 -10.13 -20.24 -2.68
C ASP A 256 -8.96 -21.00 -3.32
N PRO A 257 -8.59 -22.17 -2.83
CA PRO A 257 -7.59 -23.02 -3.47
C PRO A 257 -7.94 -23.41 -4.92
N ASP A 258 -9.22 -23.34 -5.31
CA ASP A 258 -9.67 -23.62 -6.68
C ASP A 258 -9.65 -22.36 -7.57
N PHE A 259 -8.46 -21.84 -7.77
CA PHE A 259 -8.19 -20.65 -8.58
C PHE A 259 -8.71 -20.74 -10.02
N GLU A 260 -8.48 -21.87 -10.68
CA GLU A 260 -8.86 -22.07 -12.07
C GLU A 260 -10.39 -22.04 -12.24
N SER A 261 -11.13 -22.68 -11.33
CA SER A 261 -12.59 -22.68 -11.36
C SER A 261 -13.16 -21.29 -11.06
N GLN A 262 -12.56 -20.54 -10.15
CA GLN A 262 -12.95 -19.15 -9.92
C GLN A 262 -12.70 -18.28 -11.15
N GLY A 263 -11.57 -18.47 -11.82
CA GLY A 263 -11.25 -17.79 -13.07
C GLY A 263 -12.22 -18.11 -14.18
N ALA A 264 -12.58 -19.38 -14.36
CA ALA A 264 -13.59 -19.79 -15.34
C ALA A 264 -14.98 -19.18 -15.06
N ALA A 265 -15.37 -19.11 -13.79
CA ALA A 265 -16.61 -18.46 -13.38
C ALA A 265 -16.59 -16.94 -13.67
N ALA A 266 -15.46 -16.28 -13.36
CA ALA A 266 -15.27 -14.87 -13.67
C ALA A 266 -15.38 -14.57 -15.17
N VAL A 267 -14.69 -15.36 -16.01
CA VAL A 267 -14.78 -15.26 -17.49
C VAL A 267 -16.23 -15.42 -17.96
N THR A 268 -16.97 -16.37 -17.39
CA THR A 268 -18.37 -16.59 -17.74
C THR A 268 -19.23 -15.37 -17.41
N LEU A 269 -19.11 -14.81 -16.22
CA LEU A 269 -19.87 -13.63 -15.81
C LEU A 269 -19.50 -12.40 -16.65
N MET A 270 -18.21 -12.15 -16.86
CA MET A 270 -17.73 -11.02 -17.66
C MET A 270 -18.18 -11.13 -19.12
N THR A 271 -18.09 -12.31 -19.73
CA THR A 271 -18.52 -12.54 -21.11
C THR A 271 -20.02 -12.30 -21.27
N LYS A 272 -20.83 -12.74 -20.31
CA LYS A 272 -22.27 -12.45 -20.30
C LYS A 272 -22.54 -10.94 -20.20
N ALA A 273 -21.91 -10.24 -19.27
CA ALA A 273 -22.06 -8.80 -19.13
C ALA A 273 -21.65 -8.07 -20.42
N LEU A 274 -20.52 -8.47 -21.01
CA LEU A 274 -20.00 -7.89 -22.25
C LEU A 274 -20.98 -8.03 -23.42
N SER A 275 -21.72 -9.14 -23.51
CA SER A 275 -22.71 -9.37 -24.60
C SER A 275 -23.86 -8.36 -24.59
N HIS A 276 -24.14 -7.76 -23.43
CA HIS A 276 -25.23 -6.75 -23.27
C HIS A 276 -24.64 -5.32 -23.05
N SER A 277 -23.37 -5.22 -22.71
CA SER A 277 -22.68 -3.96 -22.42
C SER A 277 -21.31 -3.95 -23.13
N PRO A 278 -21.25 -3.76 -24.45
CA PRO A 278 -20.03 -3.97 -25.25
C PRO A 278 -18.89 -2.99 -24.92
N ASN A 279 -19.18 -1.89 -24.24
CA ASN A 279 -18.18 -0.89 -23.83
C ASN A 279 -17.80 -1.00 -22.34
N ILE A 280 -18.27 -2.05 -21.65
CA ILE A 280 -18.03 -2.24 -20.22
C ILE A 280 -16.53 -2.27 -19.88
N GLN A 281 -16.16 -1.68 -18.75
CA GLN A 281 -14.85 -1.83 -18.15
C GLN A 281 -14.91 -2.81 -17.00
N PHE A 282 -14.06 -3.84 -17.04
CA PHE A 282 -13.95 -4.82 -15.96
C PHE A 282 -12.85 -4.48 -15.00
N TRP A 283 -13.08 -4.83 -13.73
CA TRP A 283 -12.17 -4.59 -12.62
C TRP A 283 -12.08 -5.83 -11.72
N ILE A 284 -10.89 -6.13 -11.24
CA ILE A 284 -10.69 -7.03 -10.11
C ILE A 284 -10.53 -6.18 -8.85
N TYR A 285 -11.41 -6.41 -7.90
CA TYR A 285 -11.31 -5.72 -6.61
C TYR A 285 -10.35 -6.45 -5.69
N ALA A 286 -9.19 -5.84 -5.45
CA ALA A 286 -8.15 -6.36 -4.59
C ALA A 286 -8.40 -5.91 -3.14
N GLN A 287 -8.85 -6.85 -2.34
CA GLN A 287 -9.12 -6.67 -0.92
C GLN A 287 -7.84 -6.73 -0.06
N TRP A 288 -7.99 -6.65 1.25
CA TRP A 288 -6.98 -6.72 2.30
C TRP A 288 -7.05 -8.04 3.05
N PRO A 289 -5.98 -8.46 3.76
CA PRO A 289 -6.01 -9.56 4.70
C PRO A 289 -6.72 -9.18 6.01
N GLY A 290 -7.26 -10.14 6.72
CA GLY A 290 -7.73 -9.96 8.08
C GLY A 290 -6.64 -9.42 9.01
N ARG A 291 -7.03 -8.83 10.16
CA ARG A 291 -6.09 -8.20 11.11
C ARG A 291 -5.02 -9.16 11.63
N THR A 292 -5.37 -10.41 11.85
CA THR A 292 -4.48 -11.46 12.39
C THR A 292 -4.29 -12.64 11.44
N GLU A 293 -5.15 -12.80 10.45
CA GLU A 293 -5.13 -13.93 9.50
C GLU A 293 -3.92 -13.94 8.57
N TRP A 294 -3.26 -12.81 8.38
CA TRP A 294 -2.00 -12.75 7.65
C TRP A 294 -0.91 -13.63 8.27
N ILE A 295 -1.00 -13.95 9.59
CA ILE A 295 -0.07 -14.85 10.32
C ILE A 295 -0.40 -16.31 10.06
N GLN A 296 -1.68 -16.67 9.92
CA GLN A 296 -2.16 -18.05 9.96
C GLN A 296 -3.04 -18.44 8.76
N GLY A 297 -3.46 -17.47 7.95
CA GLY A 297 -4.45 -17.67 6.90
C GLY A 297 -3.93 -18.45 5.68
N ALA A 298 -4.85 -18.85 4.85
CA ALA A 298 -4.63 -19.59 3.61
C ALA A 298 -3.64 -18.89 2.65
N PHE A 299 -3.52 -17.57 2.75
CA PHE A 299 -2.55 -16.78 1.99
C PHE A 299 -1.13 -16.83 2.57
N SER A 300 -0.96 -17.22 3.85
CA SER A 300 0.37 -17.38 4.47
C SER A 300 1.03 -18.71 4.12
N GLN A 301 0.24 -19.73 3.74
CA GLN A 301 0.73 -21.07 3.49
C GLN A 301 0.93 -21.40 2.01
N GLY A 302 0.61 -20.48 1.10
CA GLY A 302 0.64 -20.73 -0.34
C GLY A 302 -0.39 -21.79 -0.74
N TYR A 303 -1.36 -21.41 -1.53
CA TYR A 303 -2.18 -22.40 -2.22
C TYR A 303 -1.29 -23.19 -3.17
N SER A 304 -1.48 -24.51 -3.27
CA SER A 304 -0.69 -25.34 -4.19
C SER A 304 -0.86 -24.82 -5.62
N GLY A 305 0.23 -24.33 -6.20
CA GLY A 305 0.22 -23.71 -7.53
C GLY A 305 0.39 -22.18 -7.54
N TRP A 306 0.44 -21.53 -6.39
CA TRP A 306 0.63 -20.08 -6.28
C TRP A 306 2.04 -19.69 -5.87
N PRO A 307 2.67 -18.79 -6.58
CA PRO A 307 3.91 -18.19 -6.10
C PRO A 307 3.59 -17.07 -5.08
N ILE A 308 3.20 -17.42 -3.86
CA ILE A 308 3.40 -16.52 -2.75
C ILE A 308 4.85 -16.69 -2.35
N PRO A 309 5.71 -15.70 -2.55
CA PRO A 309 7.14 -15.88 -2.43
C PRO A 309 7.57 -16.15 -0.99
N HIS A 310 6.83 -15.67 0.01
CA HIS A 310 7.19 -15.85 1.42
C HIS A 310 5.96 -15.78 2.33
N PRO A 311 5.95 -16.48 3.49
CA PRO A 311 4.99 -16.20 4.55
C PRO A 311 5.10 -14.74 4.95
N ALA A 312 3.98 -14.04 5.06
CA ALA A 312 3.97 -12.66 5.52
C ALA A 312 4.43 -12.59 6.98
N THR A 313 5.25 -11.60 7.31
CA THR A 313 5.74 -11.31 8.67
C THR A 313 5.10 -10.06 9.26
N SER A 314 4.30 -9.35 8.48
CA SER A 314 3.51 -8.18 8.89
C SER A 314 2.20 -8.12 8.10
N TRP A 315 1.24 -7.34 8.60
CA TRP A 315 -0.02 -7.11 7.89
C TRP A 315 0.22 -6.45 6.53
N GLU A 316 1.18 -5.55 6.44
CA GLU A 316 1.58 -4.86 5.22
C GLU A 316 2.12 -5.82 4.15
N GLU A 317 2.91 -6.82 4.54
CA GLU A 317 3.34 -7.90 3.65
C GLU A 317 2.16 -8.80 3.25
N GLY A 318 1.21 -9.01 4.16
CA GLY A 318 -0.05 -9.69 3.87
C GLY A 318 -0.85 -8.95 2.78
N VAL A 319 -0.91 -7.62 2.83
CA VAL A 319 -1.52 -6.80 1.77
C VAL A 319 -0.80 -6.97 0.44
N ASP A 320 0.54 -7.00 0.43
CA ASP A 320 1.32 -7.20 -0.80
C ASP A 320 1.05 -8.58 -1.41
N ASN A 321 0.94 -9.62 -0.57
CA ASN A 321 0.57 -10.97 -1.01
C ASN A 321 -0.84 -11.03 -1.59
N HIS A 322 -1.82 -10.33 -0.96
CA HIS A 322 -3.17 -10.21 -1.52
C HIS A 322 -3.16 -9.50 -2.87
N MET A 323 -2.39 -8.42 -2.99
CA MET A 323 -2.28 -7.71 -4.27
C MET A 323 -1.65 -8.58 -5.36
N LEU A 324 -0.63 -9.37 -5.02
CA LEU A 324 -0.03 -10.35 -5.94
C LEU A 324 -1.06 -11.41 -6.39
N TYR A 325 -1.87 -11.92 -5.45
CA TYR A 325 -2.98 -12.83 -5.75
C TYR A 325 -3.92 -12.22 -6.79
N HIS A 326 -4.46 -11.04 -6.52
CA HIS A 326 -5.44 -10.41 -7.40
C HIS A 326 -4.84 -10.04 -8.77
N LYS A 327 -3.58 -9.64 -8.79
CA LYS A 327 -2.85 -9.39 -10.05
C LYS A 327 -2.74 -10.68 -10.88
N THR A 328 -2.34 -11.78 -10.26
CA THR A 328 -2.20 -13.05 -10.97
C THR A 328 -3.56 -13.59 -11.43
N PHE A 329 -4.61 -13.40 -10.62
CA PHE A 329 -5.98 -13.73 -11.01
C PHE A 329 -6.44 -12.92 -12.23
N LYS A 330 -6.20 -11.61 -12.21
CA LYS A 330 -6.45 -10.75 -13.35
C LYS A 330 -5.69 -11.21 -14.60
N ASP A 331 -4.39 -11.47 -14.48
CA ASP A 331 -3.55 -11.89 -15.61
C ASP A 331 -3.96 -13.27 -16.17
N TYR A 332 -4.57 -14.12 -15.35
CA TYR A 332 -5.15 -15.39 -15.79
C TYR A 332 -6.48 -15.19 -16.55
N VAL A 333 -7.35 -14.29 -16.08
CA VAL A 333 -8.69 -14.07 -16.66
C VAL A 333 -8.63 -13.19 -17.90
N ASP A 334 -7.78 -12.16 -17.92
CA ASP A 334 -7.71 -11.11 -18.94
C ASP A 334 -7.61 -11.65 -20.39
N PRO A 335 -6.78 -12.63 -20.71
CA PRO A 335 -6.67 -13.18 -22.07
C PRO A 335 -7.96 -13.86 -22.58
N SER A 336 -8.85 -14.27 -21.67
CA SER A 336 -10.06 -15.00 -21.99
C SER A 336 -11.29 -14.09 -22.13
N VAL A 337 -11.18 -12.80 -21.77
CA VAL A 337 -12.25 -11.82 -21.86
C VAL A 337 -11.94 -10.82 -22.97
N PRO A 338 -12.67 -10.83 -24.09
CA PRO A 338 -12.43 -9.87 -25.16
C PRO A 338 -12.80 -8.44 -24.74
N GLY A 339 -12.18 -7.45 -25.36
CA GLY A 339 -12.48 -6.05 -25.12
C GLY A 339 -11.34 -5.27 -24.47
N LYS A 340 -11.69 -4.41 -23.52
CA LYS A 340 -10.69 -3.60 -22.79
C LYS A 340 -9.92 -4.46 -21.78
N PRO A 341 -8.63 -4.17 -21.54
CA PRO A 341 -7.88 -4.84 -20.47
C PRO A 341 -8.58 -4.74 -19.11
N ILE A 342 -8.58 -5.82 -18.36
CA ILE A 342 -9.11 -5.82 -16.99
C ILE A 342 -8.18 -4.98 -16.10
N LEU A 343 -8.75 -4.13 -15.28
CA LEU A 343 -8.04 -3.28 -14.34
C LEU A 343 -8.18 -3.80 -12.90
N ILE A 344 -7.46 -3.19 -11.97
CA ILE A 344 -7.51 -3.54 -10.53
C ILE A 344 -7.95 -2.34 -9.71
N VAL A 345 -8.91 -2.55 -8.80
CA VAL A 345 -9.23 -1.62 -7.72
C VAL A 345 -8.39 -2.00 -6.50
N PRO A 346 -7.38 -1.22 -6.11
CA PRO A 346 -6.36 -1.63 -5.14
C PRO A 346 -6.76 -1.29 -3.69
N GLY A 347 -7.90 -1.80 -3.20
CA GLY A 347 -8.42 -1.48 -1.87
C GLY A 347 -7.44 -1.76 -0.73
N GLY A 348 -6.77 -2.92 -0.75
CA GLY A 348 -5.77 -3.28 0.25
C GLY A 348 -4.59 -2.31 0.29
N LEU A 349 -4.08 -1.89 -0.88
CA LEU A 349 -2.97 -0.92 -0.93
C LEU A 349 -3.38 0.47 -0.40
N ALA A 350 -4.63 0.88 -0.61
CA ALA A 350 -5.13 2.14 -0.05
C ALA A 350 -5.15 2.11 1.49
N LEU A 351 -5.58 0.98 2.08
CA LEU A 351 -5.54 0.79 3.53
C LEU A 351 -4.10 0.73 4.07
N LYS A 352 -3.19 0.07 3.36
CA LYS A 352 -1.77 0.03 3.71
C LYS A 352 -1.17 1.43 3.75
N GLU A 353 -1.48 2.26 2.76
CA GLU A 353 -1.02 3.65 2.73
C GLU A 353 -1.66 4.49 3.85
N LEU A 354 -2.96 4.32 4.13
CA LEU A 354 -3.60 4.97 5.26
C LEU A 354 -2.92 4.60 6.58
N LYS A 355 -2.66 3.30 6.80
CA LYS A 355 -1.94 2.82 7.99
C LYS A 355 -0.57 3.51 8.12
N ARG A 356 0.20 3.55 7.03
CA ARG A 356 1.50 4.22 7.02
C ARG A 356 1.39 5.70 7.41
N GLN A 357 0.37 6.40 6.91
CA GLN A 357 0.16 7.82 7.24
C GLN A 357 -0.25 8.01 8.71
N MET A 358 -1.06 7.11 9.25
CA MET A 358 -1.43 7.11 10.67
C MET A 358 -0.22 6.84 11.57
N ASP A 359 0.59 5.83 11.24
CA ASP A 359 1.78 5.43 12.00
C ASP A 359 2.82 6.57 12.11
N ILE A 360 2.90 7.43 11.11
CA ILE A 360 3.78 8.62 11.12
C ILE A 360 3.07 9.90 11.57
N GLY A 361 1.83 9.81 12.05
CA GLY A 361 1.09 10.92 12.66
C GLY A 361 0.58 11.98 11.66
N LEU A 362 0.42 11.64 10.39
CA LEU A 362 -0.10 12.56 9.37
C LEU A 362 -1.64 12.67 9.37
N ILE A 363 -2.34 11.77 10.04
CA ILE A 363 -3.80 11.80 10.13
C ILE A 363 -4.21 12.30 11.51
N PRO A 364 -4.66 13.55 11.66
CA PRO A 364 -5.00 14.12 12.95
C PRO A 364 -6.15 13.34 13.62
N GLY A 365 -5.97 13.01 14.89
CA GLY A 365 -7.00 12.33 15.70
C GLY A 365 -7.12 10.83 15.51
N LEU A 366 -6.29 10.22 14.64
CA LEU A 366 -6.25 8.78 14.40
C LEU A 366 -4.81 8.28 14.63
N SER A 367 -4.61 7.51 15.70
CA SER A 367 -3.28 6.98 16.07
C SER A 367 -3.20 5.47 16.05
N ASP A 368 -4.32 4.78 16.03
CA ASP A 368 -4.39 3.33 16.21
C ASP A 368 -5.19 2.72 15.06
N PHE A 369 -4.46 2.19 14.07
CA PHE A 369 -5.04 1.80 12.80
C PHE A 369 -6.13 0.73 12.94
N PHE A 370 -5.80 -0.39 13.57
CA PHE A 370 -6.73 -1.52 13.58
C PHE A 370 -8.03 -1.22 14.34
N PRO A 371 -8.01 -0.70 15.58
CA PRO A 371 -9.26 -0.36 16.28
C PRO A 371 -10.06 0.76 15.60
N SER A 372 -9.40 1.66 14.88
CA SER A 372 -10.04 2.78 14.22
C SER A 372 -10.66 2.38 12.88
N MET A 373 -10.04 1.43 12.16
CA MET A 373 -10.39 1.10 10.78
C MET A 373 -11.16 -0.23 10.65
N PHE A 374 -11.02 -1.16 11.59
CA PHE A 374 -11.65 -2.47 11.53
C PHE A 374 -12.71 -2.63 12.62
N GLU A 375 -13.86 -3.19 12.25
CA GLU A 375 -14.93 -3.55 13.16
C GLU A 375 -14.66 -4.90 13.82
N ASP A 376 -14.24 -5.86 13.02
CA ASP A 376 -13.86 -7.21 13.43
C ASP A 376 -12.53 -7.62 12.77
N GLU A 377 -12.36 -8.89 12.43
CA GLU A 377 -11.15 -9.41 11.81
C GLU A 377 -10.96 -8.90 10.39
N GLU A 378 -12.03 -8.74 9.61
CA GLU A 378 -11.99 -8.45 8.18
C GLU A 378 -12.77 -7.20 7.77
N HIS A 379 -13.90 -6.92 8.45
CA HIS A 379 -14.81 -5.85 8.05
C HIS A 379 -14.34 -4.49 8.53
N LEU A 380 -14.56 -3.49 7.71
CA LEU A 380 -14.11 -2.13 7.95
C LEU A 380 -15.16 -1.28 8.65
N ARG A 381 -14.69 -0.34 9.48
CA ARG A 381 -15.49 0.77 10.02
C ARG A 381 -15.68 1.87 8.98
N LEU A 382 -16.66 2.75 9.23
CA LEU A 382 -17.05 3.82 8.32
C LEU A 382 -15.89 4.65 7.73
N PRO A 383 -14.84 5.09 8.47
CA PRO A 383 -13.76 5.86 7.88
C PRO A 383 -13.00 5.10 6.78
N ALA A 384 -12.71 3.82 7.03
CA ALA A 384 -12.02 2.97 6.07
C ALA A 384 -12.94 2.57 4.91
N GLN A 385 -14.23 2.31 5.17
CA GLN A 385 -15.22 2.07 4.11
C GLN A 385 -15.32 3.26 3.16
N TYR A 386 -15.32 4.49 3.70
CA TYR A 386 -15.33 5.71 2.89
C TYR A 386 -14.10 5.82 2.00
N LEU A 387 -12.91 5.52 2.54
CA LEU A 387 -11.68 5.46 1.74
C LEU A 387 -11.82 4.47 0.58
N ILE A 388 -12.34 3.26 0.84
CA ILE A 388 -12.54 2.26 -0.22
C ILE A 388 -13.54 2.76 -1.27
N GLY A 389 -14.62 3.41 -0.84
CA GLY A 389 -15.56 4.05 -1.76
C GLY A 389 -14.89 5.08 -2.68
N LEU A 390 -13.99 5.91 -2.15
CA LEU A 390 -13.19 6.85 -2.94
C LEU A 390 -12.27 6.14 -3.94
N VAL A 391 -11.64 5.02 -3.55
CA VAL A 391 -10.78 4.23 -4.45
C VAL A 391 -11.57 3.62 -5.61
N PHE A 392 -12.84 3.26 -5.40
CA PHE A 392 -13.72 2.82 -6.47
C PHE A 392 -14.13 3.95 -7.40
N TYR A 393 -14.19 5.18 -6.90
CA TYR A 393 -14.68 6.34 -7.63
C TYR A 393 -13.56 7.13 -8.34
N SER A 394 -12.29 6.88 -7.99
CA SER A 394 -11.13 7.53 -8.59
C SER A 394 -10.64 6.83 -9.85
#